data_1865a31583d4f92f8a4665afbfcba451
#
_entry.id   1865a31583d4f92f8a4665afbfcba451
#
_cell.length_a   1.000
_cell.length_b   1.000
_cell.length_c   1.000
_cell.angle_alpha   90.00
_cell.angle_beta   90.00
_cell.angle_gamma   90.00
#
_symmetry.space_group_name_H-M   'P 1'
#
loop_
_entity.id
_entity.type
_entity.pdbx_description
1 polymer ?
#
loop_
_entity_poly.entity_id
_entity_poly.type
_entity_poly.pdbx_seq_one_letter_code
_entity_poly.pdbx_strand_id
1 'polypeptide(L)'
;MQKHKKWLVITIWISTIAFIAAGMVGWGSLNFSLDQGVVAKVGDIKVTQRQFDNQFRQIFSQYNAEGNLDLQKAKELGLDKLALDLVVQRALLQNFANEMGIYVSESEVQEEISKLDFFQEKDLLGQSKFSLKLYQDLLKQNNITPSDFEADVKEDLIIRKALSLMPQMSTTKLERETFLFPFQIQDKLKIKIFSQSQIHPKPNNEEIEAYWKQNQGNFLYPAEYNIEYIVVSEADQKPTQEDLKKLYEDTKSQFLDKDGNIKPFKEVLKELEAQKKSEMAEEKALLEYVKLKEANTLYGIKETLIEGEKKMGLEVQEAIEGANVGDTINPIKTADGYVVLKLVEKKPQSQKTYEDAKEEARALLIQKLKENKIVELAKEAVSQGFKGEDVGYVDIMQFSSLKGLDTQESGSVIAKVLTSKTPRGYVMLGEKAVAFEIDSQKIKENLPQEAIRNSEEILKMFKDQMIKKEFFKYLENKYKITQLKTL
;
A
#
# COMPACT_ATOMS: atom_id res chain seq x y z
N MET A 1 -24.81 18.61 0.43
CA MET A 1 -23.39 18.23 0.37
C MET A 1 -22.40 19.13 1.15
N GLN A 2 -22.83 20.20 1.78
CA GLN A 2 -21.94 21.07 2.60
C GLN A 2 -21.69 20.56 4.04
N LYS A 3 -22.42 19.58 4.54
CA LYS A 3 -22.26 19.05 5.92
C LYS A 3 -21.02 18.16 6.11
N HIS A 4 -20.45 17.56 5.07
CA HIS A 4 -19.32 16.64 5.21
C HIS A 4 -17.95 17.31 5.21
N LYS A 5 -17.77 18.51 4.66
CA LYS A 5 -16.48 19.22 4.69
C LYS A 5 -16.08 19.66 6.11
N LYS A 6 -17.04 20.05 6.95
CA LYS A 6 -16.75 20.39 8.36
C LYS A 6 -16.37 19.18 9.19
N TRP A 7 -16.98 18.03 8.91
CA TRP A 7 -16.64 16.76 9.59
C TRP A 7 -15.22 16.28 9.27
N LEU A 8 -14.77 16.46 8.05
CA LEU A 8 -13.43 16.03 7.60
C LEU A 8 -12.31 16.87 8.25
N VAL A 9 -12.54 18.17 8.47
CA VAL A 9 -11.61 19.04 9.21
C VAL A 9 -11.63 18.70 10.70
N ILE A 10 -12.79 18.40 11.26
CA ILE A 10 -12.95 17.99 12.68
C ILE A 10 -12.27 16.63 12.92
N THR A 11 -12.44 15.64 12.02
CA THR A 11 -11.77 14.34 12.15
C THR A 11 -10.27 14.44 12.03
N ILE A 12 -9.73 15.34 11.21
CA ILE A 12 -8.28 15.56 11.10
C ILE A 12 -7.74 16.13 12.43
N TRP A 13 -8.43 17.08 13.06
CA TRP A 13 -7.99 17.67 14.32
C TRP A 13 -8.23 16.76 15.53
N ILE A 14 -9.35 16.05 15.59
CA ILE A 14 -9.62 15.04 16.64
C ILE A 14 -8.62 13.89 16.53
N SER A 15 -8.27 13.44 15.32
CA SER A 15 -7.22 12.43 15.15
C SER A 15 -5.85 12.96 15.60
N THR A 16 -5.54 14.22 15.40
CA THR A 16 -4.25 14.81 15.82
C THR A 16 -4.11 14.83 17.34
N ILE A 17 -5.17 15.12 18.09
CA ILE A 17 -5.14 15.17 19.58
C ILE A 17 -5.35 13.80 20.20
N ALA A 18 -6.28 12.99 19.71
CA ALA A 18 -6.42 11.60 20.15
C ALA A 18 -5.13 10.82 19.89
N PHE A 19 -4.34 11.26 18.92
CA PHE A 19 -3.10 10.64 18.50
C PHE A 19 -1.91 11.00 19.39
N ILE A 20 -1.84 12.23 19.87
CA ILE A 20 -0.87 12.64 20.88
C ILE A 20 -1.13 11.86 22.18
N ALA A 21 -2.41 11.58 22.52
CA ALA A 21 -2.77 10.83 23.71
C ALA A 21 -2.52 9.30 23.58
N ALA A 22 -2.81 8.69 22.44
CA ALA A 22 -2.61 7.25 22.22
C ALA A 22 -1.13 6.87 21.99
N GLY A 23 -0.32 7.80 21.45
CA GLY A 23 1.09 7.55 21.15
C GLY A 23 2.01 7.45 22.37
N MET A 24 1.54 7.83 23.58
CA MET A 24 2.37 7.77 24.79
C MET A 24 2.26 6.46 25.60
N VAL A 25 1.23 5.65 25.37
CA VAL A 25 0.95 4.49 26.26
C VAL A 25 1.42 3.14 25.69
N GLY A 26 1.80 3.06 24.40
CA GLY A 26 2.05 1.77 23.73
C GLY A 26 3.47 1.49 23.25
N TRP A 27 4.41 2.42 23.38
CA TRP A 27 5.76 2.24 22.80
C TRP A 27 6.84 2.29 23.89
N GLY A 28 6.88 1.20 24.66
CA GLY A 28 8.05 0.88 25.46
C GLY A 28 9.24 0.64 24.53
N SER A 29 10.29 1.44 24.75
CA SER A 29 11.67 1.23 24.27
C SER A 29 11.97 1.34 22.78
N LEU A 30 11.48 2.32 22.07
CA LEU A 30 12.34 2.94 21.07
C LEU A 30 13.14 4.03 21.78
N ASN A 31 14.38 3.74 22.11
CA ASN A 31 15.38 4.71 22.54
C ASN A 31 15.71 5.64 21.36
N PHE A 32 14.78 6.49 20.98
CA PHE A 32 15.12 7.73 20.31
C PHE A 32 15.78 8.58 21.42
N SER A 33 17.10 8.61 21.44
CA SER A 33 17.84 9.53 22.29
C SER A 33 17.22 10.91 22.09
N LEU A 34 16.82 11.53 23.21
CA LEU A 34 16.35 12.92 23.33
C LEU A 34 17.49 13.91 22.98
N ASP A 35 18.23 13.61 21.94
CA ASP A 35 19.22 14.50 21.40
C ASP A 35 18.47 15.54 20.56
N GLN A 36 18.55 16.80 20.96
CA GLN A 36 17.95 17.95 20.27
C GLN A 36 18.64 18.17 18.90
N GLY A 37 18.77 17.08 18.12
CA GLY A 37 19.42 17.09 16.83
C GLY A 37 18.61 17.86 15.80
N VAL A 38 19.29 18.54 14.90
CA VAL A 38 18.73 19.14 13.70
C VAL A 38 18.82 18.10 12.59
N VAL A 39 17.68 17.76 11.94
CA VAL A 39 17.63 16.80 10.83
C VAL A 39 17.89 17.47 9.48
N ALA A 40 17.44 18.71 9.34
CA ALA A 40 17.68 19.51 8.15
C ALA A 40 17.77 21.00 8.51
N LYS A 41 18.48 21.76 7.66
CA LYS A 41 18.47 23.22 7.68
C LYS A 41 17.93 23.71 6.34
N VAL A 42 16.95 24.60 6.39
CA VAL A 42 16.28 25.19 5.22
C VAL A 42 16.39 26.69 5.34
N GLY A 43 17.24 27.33 4.55
CA GLY A 43 17.56 28.74 4.75
C GLY A 43 18.05 29.02 6.18
N ASP A 44 17.31 29.85 6.90
CA ASP A 44 17.61 30.21 8.32
C ASP A 44 16.87 29.30 9.33
N ILE A 45 15.90 28.49 8.87
CA ILE A 45 15.08 27.63 9.71
C ILE A 45 15.78 26.27 9.93
N LYS A 46 15.83 25.83 11.19
CA LYS A 46 16.31 24.51 11.59
C LYS A 46 15.13 23.59 11.80
N VAL A 47 15.10 22.48 11.09
CA VAL A 47 14.12 21.39 11.29
C VAL A 47 14.67 20.46 12.35
N THR A 48 13.99 20.37 13.48
CA THR A 48 14.41 19.54 14.62
C THR A 48 13.96 18.09 14.47
N GLN A 49 14.66 17.16 15.14
CA GLN A 49 14.26 15.76 15.24
C GLN A 49 12.82 15.63 15.79
N ARG A 50 12.46 16.44 16.79
CA ARG A 50 11.09 16.44 17.36
C ARG A 50 10.02 16.74 16.31
N GLN A 51 10.25 17.75 15.46
CA GLN A 51 9.29 18.08 14.38
C GLN A 51 9.17 16.95 13.38
N PHE A 52 10.29 16.33 12.99
CA PHE A 52 10.29 15.16 12.12
C PHE A 52 9.54 13.99 12.76
N ASP A 53 9.85 13.63 14.01
CA ASP A 53 9.22 12.51 14.71
C ASP A 53 7.72 12.70 14.88
N ASN A 54 7.28 13.94 15.15
CA ASN A 54 5.86 14.27 15.23
C ASN A 54 5.17 14.07 13.87
N GLN A 55 5.79 14.56 12.80
CA GLN A 55 5.24 14.43 11.45
C GLN A 55 5.22 12.97 11.00
N PHE A 56 6.28 12.20 11.27
CA PHE A 56 6.34 10.79 10.97
C PHE A 56 5.25 10.00 11.71
N ARG A 57 5.07 10.23 13.01
CA ARG A 57 4.00 9.59 13.79
C ARG A 57 2.62 9.90 13.22
N GLN A 58 2.37 11.13 12.83
CA GLN A 58 1.09 11.53 12.22
C GLN A 58 0.81 10.76 10.93
N ILE A 59 1.80 10.69 10.03
CA ILE A 59 1.69 9.96 8.76
C ILE A 59 1.52 8.46 9.04
N PHE A 60 2.39 7.90 9.86
CA PHE A 60 2.36 6.48 10.22
C PHE A 60 0.97 6.04 10.69
N SER A 61 0.34 6.84 11.53
CA SER A 61 -0.99 6.56 12.01
C SER A 61 -2.07 6.60 10.94
N GLN A 62 -2.01 7.60 10.06
CA GLN A 62 -2.97 7.66 8.95
C GLN A 62 -2.90 6.41 8.07
N TYR A 63 -1.69 5.90 7.84
CA TYR A 63 -1.48 4.67 7.06
C TYR A 63 -1.74 3.39 7.84
N ASN A 64 -1.63 3.42 9.17
CA ASN A 64 -1.85 2.29 10.05
C ASN A 64 -3.27 2.24 10.66
N ALA A 65 -4.26 2.84 10.01
CA ALA A 65 -5.64 2.87 10.49
C ALA A 65 -6.24 1.46 10.71
N GLU A 66 -5.73 0.45 10.01
CA GLU A 66 -6.13 -0.96 10.13
C GLU A 66 -5.22 -1.79 11.04
N GLY A 67 -4.17 -1.19 11.64
CA GLY A 67 -3.30 -1.86 12.61
C GLY A 67 -2.26 -2.84 12.04
N ASN A 68 -2.08 -2.88 10.70
CA ASN A 68 -1.25 -3.87 10.02
C ASN A 68 0.12 -3.34 9.54
N LEU A 69 0.46 -2.10 9.88
CA LEU A 69 1.71 -1.46 9.43
C LEU A 69 2.77 -1.50 10.54
N ASP A 70 3.88 -2.17 10.30
CA ASP A 70 5.08 -2.10 11.12
C ASP A 70 6.06 -1.02 10.62
N LEU A 71 7.11 -0.77 11.39
CA LEU A 71 8.12 0.24 11.08
C LEU A 71 8.94 -0.08 9.83
N GLN A 72 9.19 -1.36 9.57
CA GLN A 72 9.97 -1.78 8.40
C GLN A 72 9.17 -1.53 7.13
N LYS A 73 7.90 -1.94 7.11
CA LYS A 73 6.98 -1.62 6.00
C LYS A 73 6.78 -0.13 5.82
N ALA A 74 6.72 0.64 6.92
CA ALA A 74 6.62 2.09 6.82
C ALA A 74 7.83 2.72 6.12
N LYS A 75 9.05 2.22 6.37
CA LYS A 75 10.26 2.65 5.66
C LYS A 75 10.27 2.19 4.20
N GLU A 76 9.86 0.96 3.92
CA GLU A 76 9.74 0.45 2.54
C GLU A 76 8.73 1.29 1.71
N LEU A 77 7.67 1.76 2.35
CA LEU A 77 6.70 2.69 1.75
C LEU A 77 7.22 4.14 1.65
N GLY A 78 8.40 4.44 2.20
CA GLY A 78 9.03 5.76 2.17
C GLY A 78 8.32 6.80 3.04
N LEU A 79 7.62 6.39 4.11
CA LEU A 79 6.90 7.32 4.99
C LEU A 79 7.85 8.23 5.78
N ASP A 80 9.07 7.81 6.03
CA ASP A 80 10.16 8.62 6.58
C ASP A 80 10.56 9.76 5.63
N LYS A 81 10.72 9.47 4.34
CA LYS A 81 10.99 10.48 3.31
C LYS A 81 9.83 11.47 3.18
N LEU A 82 8.60 10.95 3.17
CA LEU A 82 7.41 11.79 3.12
C LEU A 82 7.34 12.73 4.34
N ALA A 83 7.65 12.23 5.53
CA ALA A 83 7.70 13.05 6.74
C ALA A 83 8.76 14.14 6.64
N LEU A 84 9.96 13.81 6.14
CA LEU A 84 11.03 14.79 5.94
C LEU A 84 10.62 15.85 4.92
N ASP A 85 10.06 15.46 3.80
CA ASP A 85 9.62 16.40 2.76
C ASP A 85 8.58 17.38 3.29
N LEU A 86 7.63 16.91 4.10
CA LEU A 86 6.60 17.78 4.68
C LEU A 86 7.17 18.79 5.70
N VAL A 87 8.10 18.38 6.57
CA VAL A 87 8.72 19.33 7.52
C VAL A 87 9.67 20.30 6.81
N VAL A 88 10.33 19.89 5.72
CA VAL A 88 11.13 20.76 4.86
C VAL A 88 10.22 21.77 4.14
N GLN A 89 9.10 21.35 3.57
CA GLN A 89 8.13 22.24 2.94
C GLN A 89 7.58 23.28 3.94
N ARG A 90 7.32 22.85 5.17
CA ARG A 90 6.91 23.75 6.26
C ARG A 90 7.98 24.81 6.55
N ALA A 91 9.24 24.41 6.64
CA ALA A 91 10.36 25.32 6.83
C ALA A 91 10.61 26.28 5.65
N LEU A 92 10.35 25.82 4.41
CA LEU A 92 10.37 26.68 3.22
C LEU A 92 9.32 27.80 3.31
N LEU A 93 8.09 27.44 3.73
CA LEU A 93 7.00 28.41 3.92
C LEU A 93 7.27 29.38 5.06
N GLN A 94 7.91 28.94 6.14
CA GLN A 94 8.33 29.82 7.22
C GLN A 94 9.39 30.85 6.76
N ASN A 95 10.41 30.42 6.00
CA ASN A 95 11.39 31.34 5.41
C ASN A 95 10.71 32.37 4.52
N PHE A 96 9.78 31.91 3.66
CA PHE A 96 9.01 32.80 2.80
C PHE A 96 8.15 33.77 3.61
N ALA A 97 7.45 33.28 4.63
CA ALA A 97 6.64 34.11 5.51
C ALA A 97 7.47 35.19 6.22
N ASN A 98 8.65 34.83 6.73
CA ASN A 98 9.57 35.76 7.39
C ASN A 98 10.04 36.86 6.42
N GLU A 99 10.43 36.51 5.20
CA GLU A 99 10.86 37.44 4.17
C GLU A 99 9.74 38.39 3.73
N MET A 100 8.52 37.86 3.64
CA MET A 100 7.32 38.65 3.28
C MET A 100 6.78 39.48 4.45
N GLY A 101 7.39 39.40 5.63
CA GLY A 101 6.94 40.12 6.83
C GLY A 101 5.58 39.65 7.35
N ILE A 102 5.21 38.38 7.09
CA ILE A 102 3.95 37.82 7.59
C ILE A 102 4.04 37.62 9.09
N TYR A 103 3.13 38.27 9.79
CA TYR A 103 3.04 38.26 11.24
C TYR A 103 1.68 37.73 11.71
N VAL A 104 1.68 37.07 12.86
CA VAL A 104 0.48 36.61 13.57
C VAL A 104 0.57 37.14 15.00
N SER A 105 -0.45 37.90 15.40
CA SER A 105 -0.54 38.47 16.75
C SER A 105 -1.03 37.41 17.76
N GLU A 106 -0.79 37.65 19.04
CA GLU A 106 -1.29 36.80 20.12
C GLU A 106 -2.82 36.74 20.14
N SER A 107 -3.49 37.87 19.80
CA SER A 107 -4.94 37.87 19.69
C SER A 107 -5.49 36.96 18.58
N GLU A 108 -4.80 36.83 17.43
CA GLU A 108 -5.19 35.90 16.36
C GLU A 108 -4.98 34.46 16.81
N VAL A 109 -3.91 34.17 17.58
CA VAL A 109 -3.69 32.83 18.16
C VAL A 109 -4.81 32.47 19.13
N GLN A 110 -5.16 33.38 20.06
CA GLN A 110 -6.24 33.19 21.02
C GLN A 110 -7.59 32.99 20.32
N GLU A 111 -7.87 33.81 19.30
CA GLU A 111 -9.10 33.67 18.52
C GLU A 111 -9.17 32.31 17.82
N GLU A 112 -8.08 31.84 17.23
CA GLU A 112 -8.03 30.53 16.58
C GLU A 112 -8.24 29.40 17.58
N ILE A 113 -7.55 29.45 18.71
CA ILE A 113 -7.68 28.45 19.79
C ILE A 113 -9.12 28.42 20.31
N SER A 114 -9.74 29.57 20.48
CA SER A 114 -11.12 29.65 20.97
C SER A 114 -12.17 29.06 20.02
N LYS A 115 -11.85 28.91 18.74
CA LYS A 115 -12.72 28.30 17.72
C LYS A 115 -12.62 26.77 17.66
N LEU A 116 -11.64 26.17 18.33
CA LEU A 116 -11.45 24.73 18.30
C LEU A 116 -12.53 24.04 19.13
N ASP A 117 -13.32 23.17 18.48
CA ASP A 117 -14.51 22.54 19.05
C ASP A 117 -14.21 21.73 20.34
N PHE A 118 -13.01 21.14 20.44
CA PHE A 118 -12.61 20.34 21.60
C PHE A 118 -12.25 21.17 22.86
N PHE A 119 -12.14 22.51 22.72
CA PHE A 119 -12.00 23.42 23.86
C PHE A 119 -13.31 24.15 24.18
N GLN A 120 -14.42 23.71 23.57
CA GLN A 120 -15.70 24.38 23.76
C GLN A 120 -16.63 23.53 24.63
N GLU A 121 -17.30 24.19 25.58
CA GLU A 121 -18.42 23.65 26.35
C GLU A 121 -19.73 24.27 25.87
N LYS A 122 -20.80 23.50 25.93
CA LYS A 122 -22.13 24.03 25.67
C LYS A 122 -22.68 24.70 26.92
N ASP A 123 -23.10 25.95 26.78
CA ASP A 123 -23.81 26.66 27.85
C ASP A 123 -25.22 26.11 28.04
N LEU A 124 -25.95 26.65 29.03
CA LEU A 124 -27.31 26.26 29.34
C LEU A 124 -28.34 26.50 28.19
N LEU A 125 -27.95 27.31 27.21
CA LEU A 125 -28.74 27.63 26.00
C LEU A 125 -28.28 26.79 24.80
N GLY A 126 -27.32 25.89 24.98
CA GLY A 126 -26.76 25.04 23.92
C GLY A 126 -25.77 25.74 23.01
N GLN A 127 -25.31 26.96 23.36
CA GLN A 127 -24.30 27.68 22.59
C GLN A 127 -22.90 27.21 23.01
N SER A 128 -22.02 26.98 22.01
CA SER A 128 -20.64 26.58 22.21
C SER A 128 -19.81 27.77 22.67
N LYS A 129 -19.11 27.62 23.81
CA LYS A 129 -18.24 28.65 24.39
C LYS A 129 -16.90 28.03 24.80
N PHE A 130 -15.82 28.76 24.55
CA PHE A 130 -14.46 28.34 24.96
C PHE A 130 -14.41 28.11 26.48
N SER A 131 -13.85 26.97 26.88
CA SER A 131 -13.63 26.57 28.27
C SER A 131 -12.12 26.53 28.55
N LEU A 132 -11.65 27.50 29.36
CA LEU A 132 -10.27 27.54 29.82
C LEU A 132 -9.89 26.26 30.59
N LYS A 133 -10.85 25.70 31.32
CA LYS A 133 -10.64 24.45 32.06
C LYS A 133 -10.39 23.27 31.11
N LEU A 134 -11.23 23.08 30.09
CA LEU A 134 -11.00 22.02 29.08
C LEU A 134 -9.67 22.22 28.37
N TYR A 135 -9.32 23.45 28.02
CA TYR A 135 -8.04 23.77 27.42
C TYR A 135 -6.87 23.29 28.30
N GLN A 136 -6.86 23.69 29.56
CA GLN A 136 -5.80 23.33 30.51
C GLN A 136 -5.75 21.82 30.79
N ASP A 137 -6.90 21.19 31.01
CA ASP A 137 -7.00 19.78 31.33
C ASP A 137 -6.53 18.90 30.13
N LEU A 138 -6.96 19.23 28.92
CA LEU A 138 -6.56 18.50 27.71
C LEU A 138 -5.06 18.63 27.41
N LEU A 139 -4.49 19.83 27.53
CA LEU A 139 -3.07 20.03 27.33
C LEU A 139 -2.25 19.27 28.39
N LYS A 140 -2.70 19.30 29.66
CA LYS A 140 -2.04 18.57 30.74
C LYS A 140 -2.11 17.06 30.56
N GLN A 141 -3.26 16.53 30.14
CA GLN A 141 -3.43 15.11 29.84
C GLN A 141 -2.49 14.65 28.74
N ASN A 142 -2.19 15.53 27.78
CA ASN A 142 -1.31 15.22 26.66
C ASN A 142 0.15 15.67 26.90
N ASN A 143 0.51 16.08 28.11
CA ASN A 143 1.85 16.58 28.45
C ASN A 143 2.36 17.70 27.51
N ILE A 144 1.45 18.57 27.06
CA ILE A 144 1.76 19.74 26.22
C ILE A 144 1.67 20.98 27.09
N THR A 145 2.68 21.86 27.00
CA THR A 145 2.58 23.16 27.68
C THR A 145 1.72 24.11 26.86
N PRO A 146 0.97 25.04 27.50
CA PRO A 146 0.26 26.09 26.77
C PRO A 146 1.14 26.84 25.80
N SER A 147 2.36 27.19 26.21
CA SER A 147 3.33 27.92 25.39
C SER A 147 3.73 27.16 24.12
N ASP A 148 3.96 25.83 24.22
CA ASP A 148 4.28 24.99 23.05
C ASP A 148 3.08 24.89 22.09
N PHE A 149 1.88 24.70 22.64
CA PHE A 149 0.65 24.62 21.85
C PHE A 149 0.34 25.93 21.12
N GLU A 150 0.44 27.05 21.82
CA GLU A 150 0.23 28.39 21.24
C GLU A 150 1.28 28.71 20.17
N ALA A 151 2.54 28.28 20.36
CA ALA A 151 3.60 28.41 19.36
C ALA A 151 3.29 27.58 18.09
N ASP A 152 2.82 26.34 18.25
CA ASP A 152 2.43 25.50 17.14
C ASP A 152 1.23 26.09 16.35
N VAL A 153 0.20 26.59 17.06
CA VAL A 153 -0.94 27.30 16.44
C VAL A 153 -0.48 28.57 15.71
N LYS A 154 0.43 29.33 16.29
CA LYS A 154 0.99 30.53 15.66
C LYS A 154 1.72 30.18 14.36
N GLU A 155 2.55 29.12 14.39
CA GLU A 155 3.25 28.63 13.22
C GLU A 155 2.28 28.21 12.11
N ASP A 156 1.23 27.45 12.45
CA ASP A 156 0.20 27.05 11.48
C ASP A 156 -0.55 28.23 10.87
N LEU A 157 -0.85 29.25 11.66
CA LEU A 157 -1.45 30.49 11.18
C LEU A 157 -0.52 31.24 10.20
N ILE A 158 0.78 31.33 10.51
CA ILE A 158 1.78 31.92 9.62
C ILE A 158 1.83 31.18 8.29
N ILE A 159 1.88 29.85 8.32
CA ILE A 159 1.89 29.00 7.13
C ILE A 159 0.61 29.18 6.30
N ARG A 160 -0.57 29.18 6.96
CA ARG A 160 -1.85 29.43 6.27
C ARG A 160 -1.89 30.80 5.61
N LYS A 161 -1.40 31.84 6.27
CA LYS A 161 -1.27 33.20 5.70
C LYS A 161 -0.31 33.19 4.50
N ALA A 162 0.84 32.54 4.61
CA ALA A 162 1.80 32.40 3.50
C ALA A 162 1.19 31.70 2.30
N LEU A 163 0.50 30.59 2.52
CA LEU A 163 -0.21 29.86 1.46
C LEU A 163 -1.36 30.67 0.84
N SER A 164 -2.01 31.55 1.60
CA SER A 164 -3.07 32.43 1.07
C SER A 164 -2.57 33.48 0.08
N LEU A 165 -1.26 33.77 0.08
CA LEU A 165 -0.62 34.65 -0.92
C LEU A 165 -0.36 33.95 -2.24
N MET A 166 -0.54 32.62 -2.31
CA MET A 166 -0.43 31.90 -3.59
C MET A 166 -1.50 32.38 -4.56
N PRO A 167 -1.14 32.61 -5.84
CA PRO A 167 -2.10 33.06 -6.83
C PRO A 167 -3.23 32.05 -6.96
N GLN A 168 -4.46 32.49 -6.78
CA GLN A 168 -5.63 31.70 -7.13
C GLN A 168 -5.95 31.91 -8.61
N MET A 169 -5.79 30.87 -9.40
CA MET A 169 -6.07 30.97 -10.82
C MET A 169 -7.52 30.59 -11.13
N SER A 170 -8.24 31.51 -11.78
CA SER A 170 -9.52 31.19 -12.40
C SER A 170 -9.28 30.37 -13.67
N THR A 171 -10.24 29.52 -14.01
CA THR A 171 -10.24 28.79 -15.27
C THR A 171 -10.81 29.68 -16.37
N THR A 172 -10.04 29.92 -17.44
CA THR A 172 -10.53 30.68 -18.59
C THR A 172 -11.49 29.84 -19.43
N LYS A 173 -12.30 30.52 -20.27
CA LYS A 173 -13.20 29.84 -21.20
C LYS A 173 -12.43 28.92 -22.17
N LEU A 174 -11.32 29.40 -22.70
CA LEU A 174 -10.49 28.65 -23.64
C LEU A 174 -9.87 27.40 -23.02
N GLU A 175 -9.35 27.50 -21.78
CA GLU A 175 -8.80 26.34 -21.06
C GLU A 175 -9.86 25.27 -20.82
N ARG A 176 -11.06 25.69 -20.42
CA ARG A 176 -12.18 24.78 -20.21
C ARG A 176 -12.62 24.12 -21.51
N GLU A 177 -12.78 24.87 -22.59
CA GLU A 177 -13.15 24.34 -23.91
C GLU A 177 -12.08 23.36 -24.42
N THR A 178 -10.79 23.70 -24.29
CA THR A 178 -9.69 22.83 -24.65
C THR A 178 -9.66 21.54 -23.82
N PHE A 179 -9.88 21.64 -22.51
CA PHE A 179 -9.96 20.49 -21.61
C PHE A 179 -11.14 19.58 -21.92
N LEU A 180 -12.28 20.15 -22.28
CA LEU A 180 -13.51 19.42 -22.61
C LEU A 180 -13.52 18.86 -24.04
N PHE A 181 -12.70 19.37 -24.93
CA PHE A 181 -12.71 18.96 -26.34
C PHE A 181 -12.59 17.45 -26.56
N PRO A 182 -11.68 16.71 -25.89
CA PRO A 182 -11.59 15.25 -26.03
C PRO A 182 -12.89 14.51 -25.65
N PHE A 183 -13.67 15.06 -24.73
CA PHE A 183 -14.95 14.47 -24.28
C PHE A 183 -16.11 14.74 -25.27
N GLN A 184 -15.91 15.63 -26.23
CA GLN A 184 -16.89 15.94 -27.28
C GLN A 184 -16.69 15.07 -28.52
N ILE A 185 -15.51 14.44 -28.65
CA ILE A 185 -15.22 13.60 -29.81
C ILE A 185 -16.01 12.29 -29.72
N GLN A 186 -16.74 12.00 -30.77
CA GLN A 186 -17.42 10.72 -30.96
C GLN A 186 -16.94 10.05 -32.24
N ASP A 187 -16.45 8.83 -32.11
CA ASP A 187 -16.00 8.00 -33.21
C ASP A 187 -17.07 6.98 -33.59
N LYS A 188 -17.47 6.96 -34.87
CA LYS A 188 -18.30 5.87 -35.39
C LYS A 188 -17.41 4.67 -35.63
N LEU A 189 -17.68 3.59 -34.88
CA LEU A 189 -16.76 2.47 -34.74
C LEU A 189 -17.33 1.19 -35.30
N LYS A 190 -16.52 0.48 -36.08
CA LYS A 190 -16.71 -0.93 -36.42
C LYS A 190 -15.68 -1.76 -35.68
N ILE A 191 -16.09 -2.90 -35.11
CA ILE A 191 -15.18 -3.81 -34.39
C ILE A 191 -15.31 -5.23 -34.91
N LYS A 192 -14.21 -6.00 -34.76
CA LYS A 192 -14.21 -7.46 -34.96
C LYS A 192 -13.40 -8.11 -33.85
N ILE A 193 -14.02 -9.02 -33.14
CA ILE A 193 -13.42 -9.76 -32.04
C ILE A 193 -12.87 -11.07 -32.56
N PHE A 194 -11.61 -11.34 -32.25
CA PHE A 194 -10.93 -12.63 -32.42
C PHE A 194 -10.70 -13.24 -31.04
N SER A 195 -11.08 -14.51 -30.86
CA SER A 195 -10.89 -15.21 -29.58
C SER A 195 -10.00 -16.43 -29.76
N GLN A 196 -9.12 -16.69 -28.81
CA GLN A 196 -8.32 -17.91 -28.75
C GLN A 196 -9.19 -19.18 -28.71
N SER A 197 -10.41 -19.10 -28.17
CA SER A 197 -11.36 -20.23 -28.13
C SER A 197 -11.77 -20.74 -29.51
N GLN A 198 -11.63 -19.90 -30.54
CA GLN A 198 -11.97 -20.26 -31.93
C GLN A 198 -10.77 -20.86 -32.70
N ILE A 199 -9.61 -20.90 -32.09
CA ILE A 199 -8.35 -21.30 -32.71
C ILE A 199 -7.97 -22.68 -32.15
N HIS A 200 -7.87 -23.67 -32.99
CA HIS A 200 -7.62 -25.09 -32.62
C HIS A 200 -6.36 -25.60 -33.34
N PRO A 201 -5.17 -25.16 -32.98
CA PRO A 201 -3.95 -25.65 -33.61
C PRO A 201 -3.69 -27.10 -33.23
N LYS A 202 -3.16 -27.85 -34.17
CA LYS A 202 -2.82 -29.27 -33.97
C LYS A 202 -1.33 -29.47 -34.32
N PRO A 203 -0.42 -29.09 -33.40
CA PRO A 203 1.01 -29.27 -33.63
C PRO A 203 1.35 -30.77 -33.74
N ASN A 204 2.24 -31.12 -34.67
CA ASN A 204 2.77 -32.47 -34.81
C ASN A 204 3.87 -32.75 -33.78
N ASN A 205 4.32 -33.99 -33.69
CA ASN A 205 5.34 -34.37 -32.70
C ASN A 205 6.70 -33.66 -32.92
N GLU A 206 7.07 -33.37 -34.15
CA GLU A 206 8.31 -32.69 -34.52
C GLU A 206 8.28 -31.23 -34.00
N GLU A 207 7.16 -30.55 -34.16
CA GLU A 207 6.93 -29.20 -33.67
C GLU A 207 6.97 -29.13 -32.12
N ILE A 208 6.39 -30.14 -31.45
CA ILE A 208 6.39 -30.23 -30.00
C ILE A 208 7.82 -30.48 -29.48
N GLU A 209 8.55 -31.39 -30.10
CA GLU A 209 9.92 -31.69 -29.73
C GLU A 209 10.83 -30.50 -29.99
N ALA A 210 10.67 -29.77 -31.09
CA ALA A 210 11.39 -28.54 -31.39
C ALA A 210 11.11 -27.46 -30.35
N TYR A 211 9.84 -27.33 -29.95
CA TYR A 211 9.46 -26.37 -28.90
C TYR A 211 10.10 -26.73 -27.55
N TRP A 212 10.05 -28.01 -27.15
CA TRP A 212 10.69 -28.49 -25.94
C TRP A 212 12.21 -28.22 -25.97
N LYS A 213 12.91 -28.55 -27.06
CA LYS A 213 14.34 -28.30 -27.23
C LYS A 213 14.71 -26.82 -27.09
N GLN A 214 13.87 -25.92 -27.61
CA GLN A 214 14.09 -24.47 -27.54
C GLN A 214 13.78 -23.87 -26.17
N ASN A 215 13.00 -24.55 -25.34
CA ASN A 215 12.48 -24.03 -24.07
C ASN A 215 12.79 -24.97 -22.89
N GLN A 216 13.91 -25.71 -22.95
CA GLN A 216 14.25 -26.73 -21.95
C GLN A 216 14.21 -26.21 -20.50
N GLY A 217 14.60 -24.95 -20.25
CA GLY A 217 14.55 -24.34 -18.93
C GLY A 217 13.16 -24.27 -18.30
N ASN A 218 12.09 -24.45 -19.08
CA ASN A 218 10.71 -24.44 -18.58
C ASN A 218 10.22 -25.86 -18.20
N PHE A 219 10.99 -26.91 -18.54
CA PHE A 219 10.60 -28.30 -18.34
C PHE A 219 11.56 -28.98 -17.37
N LEU A 220 11.45 -28.63 -16.11
CA LEU A 220 12.28 -29.14 -15.04
C LEU A 220 11.45 -29.98 -14.07
N TYR A 221 12.05 -31.03 -13.56
CA TYR A 221 11.61 -31.62 -12.31
C TYR A 221 11.94 -30.65 -11.19
N PRO A 222 11.01 -30.39 -10.28
CA PRO A 222 11.30 -29.54 -9.13
C PRO A 222 12.40 -30.17 -8.26
N ALA A 223 13.06 -29.34 -7.46
CA ALA A 223 13.99 -29.83 -6.47
C ALA A 223 13.27 -30.67 -5.41
N GLU A 224 13.92 -31.75 -4.95
CA GLU A 224 13.44 -32.59 -3.86
C GLU A 224 14.35 -32.42 -2.63
N TYR A 225 13.72 -32.32 -1.46
CA TYR A 225 14.39 -32.17 -0.18
C TYR A 225 13.98 -33.33 0.72
N ASN A 226 14.92 -34.28 0.94
CA ASN A 226 14.73 -35.34 1.91
C ASN A 226 15.08 -34.80 3.29
N ILE A 227 14.09 -34.74 4.14
CA ILE A 227 14.21 -34.21 5.50
C ILE A 227 13.93 -35.27 6.55
N GLU A 228 14.45 -35.05 7.72
CA GLU A 228 14.01 -35.70 8.93
C GLU A 228 13.56 -34.65 9.92
N TYR A 229 12.39 -34.80 10.49
CA TYR A 229 11.79 -33.76 11.33
C TYR A 229 11.09 -34.31 12.56
N ILE A 230 10.95 -33.45 13.56
CA ILE A 230 10.22 -33.69 14.80
C ILE A 230 9.20 -32.56 14.95
N VAL A 231 7.96 -32.93 15.28
CA VAL A 231 6.90 -31.97 15.63
C VAL A 231 6.76 -31.90 17.13
N VAL A 232 6.84 -30.70 17.67
CA VAL A 232 6.56 -30.42 19.08
C VAL A 232 5.24 -29.67 19.17
N SER A 233 4.16 -30.44 19.44
CA SER A 233 2.80 -29.87 19.47
C SER A 233 2.57 -29.02 20.71
N GLU A 234 1.94 -27.85 20.53
CA GLU A 234 1.45 -27.03 21.66
C GLU A 234 0.32 -27.74 22.43
N ALA A 235 -0.46 -28.59 21.78
CA ALA A 235 -1.55 -29.34 22.40
C ALA A 235 -1.05 -30.36 23.44
N ASP A 236 0.17 -30.88 23.27
CA ASP A 236 0.77 -31.86 24.18
C ASP A 236 1.36 -31.22 25.45
N GLN A 237 1.47 -29.90 25.48
CA GLN A 237 2.03 -29.18 26.60
C GLN A 237 0.95 -29.02 27.71
N LYS A 238 1.36 -29.24 28.96
CA LYS A 238 0.47 -29.23 30.15
C LYS A 238 1.01 -28.25 31.17
N PRO A 239 0.77 -26.93 31.04
CA PRO A 239 1.21 -25.95 32.01
C PRO A 239 0.50 -26.19 33.35
N THR A 240 1.22 -26.03 34.45
CA THR A 240 0.65 -26.10 35.82
C THR A 240 -0.03 -24.79 36.17
N GLN A 241 -0.90 -24.80 37.19
CA GLN A 241 -1.50 -23.55 37.66
C GLN A 241 -0.47 -22.55 38.20
N GLU A 242 0.65 -23.06 38.68
CA GLU A 242 1.76 -22.25 39.18
C GLU A 242 2.46 -21.52 38.03
N ASP A 243 2.70 -22.23 36.94
CA ASP A 243 3.27 -21.63 35.68
C ASP A 243 2.35 -20.53 35.16
N LEU A 244 1.05 -20.75 35.15
CA LEU A 244 0.08 -19.75 34.63
C LEU A 244 0.00 -18.52 35.54
N LYS A 245 0.06 -18.70 36.86
CA LYS A 245 0.08 -17.57 37.80
C LYS A 245 1.36 -16.75 37.67
N LYS A 246 2.51 -17.42 37.51
CA LYS A 246 3.79 -16.76 37.32
C LYS A 246 3.76 -15.95 36.01
N LEU A 247 3.32 -16.56 34.92
CA LEU A 247 3.19 -15.88 33.61
C LEU A 247 2.24 -14.67 33.72
N TYR A 248 1.12 -14.81 34.44
CA TYR A 248 0.22 -13.68 34.63
C TYR A 248 0.88 -12.54 35.38
N GLU A 249 1.59 -12.81 36.49
CA GLU A 249 2.28 -11.75 37.23
C GLU A 249 3.33 -11.03 36.39
N ASP A 250 4.04 -11.76 35.51
CA ASP A 250 5.07 -11.21 34.62
C ASP A 250 4.47 -10.43 33.45
N THR A 251 3.24 -10.75 32.99
CA THR A 251 2.63 -10.21 31.77
C THR A 251 1.31 -9.46 31.99
N LYS A 252 0.83 -9.30 33.21
CA LYS A 252 -0.50 -8.72 33.51
C LYS A 252 -0.74 -7.31 32.93
N SER A 253 0.32 -6.56 32.74
CA SER A 253 0.23 -5.24 32.07
C SER A 253 -0.18 -5.30 30.61
N GLN A 254 -0.14 -6.47 29.96
CA GLN A 254 -0.57 -6.68 28.58
C GLN A 254 -2.08 -6.95 28.47
N PHE A 255 -2.72 -7.36 29.57
CA PHE A 255 -4.13 -7.73 29.62
C PHE A 255 -4.97 -6.60 30.21
N LEU A 256 -5.26 -5.60 29.38
CA LEU A 256 -6.09 -4.45 29.79
C LEU A 256 -7.53 -4.61 29.29
N ASP A 257 -8.49 -4.11 30.08
CA ASP A 257 -9.87 -3.93 29.64
C ASP A 257 -10.03 -2.64 28.80
N LYS A 258 -11.26 -2.35 28.36
CA LYS A 258 -11.57 -1.16 27.57
C LYS A 258 -11.35 0.16 28.31
N ASP A 259 -11.31 0.09 29.65
CA ASP A 259 -11.13 1.23 30.55
C ASP A 259 -9.67 1.38 31.02
N GLY A 260 -8.77 0.50 30.52
CA GLY A 260 -7.34 0.52 30.85
C GLY A 260 -6.98 -0.18 32.19
N ASN A 261 -7.90 -0.92 32.80
CA ASN A 261 -7.61 -1.67 34.00
C ASN A 261 -7.09 -3.07 33.66
N ILE A 262 -6.24 -3.63 34.52
CA ILE A 262 -5.72 -4.99 34.37
C ILE A 262 -6.85 -6.00 34.55
N LYS A 263 -7.08 -6.86 33.56
CA LYS A 263 -8.06 -7.94 33.61
C LYS A 263 -7.67 -8.97 34.68
N PRO A 264 -8.63 -9.46 35.50
CA PRO A 264 -8.36 -10.50 36.49
C PRO A 264 -7.85 -11.79 35.85
N PHE A 265 -6.98 -12.51 36.55
CA PHE A 265 -6.39 -13.80 36.12
C PHE A 265 -7.40 -14.77 35.50
N LYS A 266 -8.61 -14.88 36.08
CA LYS A 266 -9.65 -15.80 35.61
C LYS A 266 -10.17 -15.45 34.22
N GLU A 267 -10.19 -14.19 33.86
CA GLU A 267 -10.70 -13.73 32.56
C GLU A 267 -9.72 -14.00 31.41
N VAL A 268 -8.41 -14.00 31.72
CA VAL A 268 -7.34 -14.19 30.73
C VAL A 268 -6.73 -15.60 30.78
N LEU A 269 -7.32 -16.50 31.54
CA LEU A 269 -6.78 -17.85 31.75
C LEU A 269 -6.55 -18.63 30.46
N LYS A 270 -7.48 -18.55 29.51
CA LYS A 270 -7.34 -19.23 28.20
C LYS A 270 -6.20 -18.67 27.37
N GLU A 271 -6.01 -17.36 27.41
CA GLU A 271 -4.93 -16.66 26.68
C GLU A 271 -3.57 -17.03 27.29
N LEU A 272 -3.49 -17.05 28.65
CA LEU A 272 -2.29 -17.48 29.35
C LEU A 272 -1.96 -18.96 29.11
N GLU A 273 -2.98 -19.84 29.08
CA GLU A 273 -2.77 -21.26 28.76
C GLU A 273 -2.20 -21.44 27.34
N ALA A 274 -2.73 -20.73 26.36
CA ALA A 274 -2.23 -20.76 24.98
C ALA A 274 -0.79 -20.25 24.90
N GLN A 275 -0.52 -19.10 25.52
CA GLN A 275 0.82 -18.51 25.55
C GLN A 275 1.82 -19.46 26.24
N LYS A 276 1.47 -20.01 27.41
CA LYS A 276 2.39 -20.90 28.14
C LYS A 276 2.64 -22.21 27.41
N LYS A 277 1.62 -22.78 26.76
CA LYS A 277 1.80 -23.96 25.90
C LYS A 277 2.76 -23.68 24.74
N SER A 278 2.66 -22.51 24.11
CA SER A 278 3.57 -22.10 23.04
C SER A 278 5.01 -21.96 23.56
N GLU A 279 5.22 -21.28 24.71
CA GLU A 279 6.54 -21.16 25.34
C GLU A 279 7.16 -22.54 25.66
N MET A 280 6.37 -23.42 26.31
CA MET A 280 6.84 -24.78 26.64
C MET A 280 7.15 -25.62 25.39
N ALA A 281 6.36 -25.46 24.33
CA ALA A 281 6.62 -26.13 23.05
C ALA A 281 7.90 -25.61 22.39
N GLU A 282 8.14 -24.31 22.44
CA GLU A 282 9.37 -23.69 21.94
C GLU A 282 10.62 -24.17 22.69
N GLU A 283 10.59 -24.14 24.04
CA GLU A 283 11.70 -24.65 24.87
C GLU A 283 11.99 -26.12 24.56
N LYS A 284 10.96 -26.95 24.43
CA LYS A 284 11.12 -28.36 24.09
C LYS A 284 11.64 -28.54 22.67
N ALA A 285 11.19 -27.73 21.73
CA ALA A 285 11.69 -27.77 20.35
C ALA A 285 13.17 -27.37 20.26
N LEU A 286 13.61 -26.40 21.06
CA LEU A 286 15.03 -26.06 21.19
C LEU A 286 15.87 -27.22 21.74
N LEU A 287 15.36 -27.97 22.71
CA LEU A 287 16.04 -29.16 23.21
C LEU A 287 16.13 -30.25 22.15
N GLU A 288 15.05 -30.47 21.39
CA GLU A 288 15.07 -31.43 20.27
C GLU A 288 16.00 -30.97 19.13
N TYR A 289 16.10 -29.68 18.87
CA TYR A 289 17.05 -29.11 17.93
C TYR A 289 18.50 -29.44 18.31
N VAL A 290 18.87 -29.25 19.58
CA VAL A 290 20.22 -29.59 20.06
C VAL A 290 20.49 -31.09 19.90
N LYS A 291 19.54 -31.93 20.31
CA LYS A 291 19.66 -33.40 20.16
C LYS A 291 19.82 -33.82 18.69
N LEU A 292 18.98 -33.27 17.81
CA LEU A 292 19.02 -33.59 16.37
C LEU A 292 20.31 -33.11 15.70
N LYS A 293 20.87 -31.99 16.20
CA LYS A 293 22.13 -31.44 15.72
C LYS A 293 23.34 -32.30 16.15
N GLU A 294 23.31 -32.84 17.38
CA GLU A 294 24.40 -33.66 17.94
C GLU A 294 24.27 -35.16 17.59
N ALA A 295 23.08 -35.59 17.16
CA ALA A 295 22.83 -36.99 16.85
C ALA A 295 23.60 -37.47 15.63
N ASN A 296 24.36 -38.57 15.81
CA ASN A 296 24.95 -39.29 14.71
C ASN A 296 23.96 -40.21 13.96
N THR A 297 22.86 -40.53 14.60
CA THR A 297 21.77 -41.34 14.05
C THR A 297 20.49 -40.53 13.96
N LEU A 298 19.80 -40.66 12.84
CA LEU A 298 18.51 -39.99 12.60
C LEU A 298 17.41 -40.68 13.42
N TYR A 299 16.52 -39.92 14.07
CA TYR A 299 15.46 -40.44 14.93
C TYR A 299 14.10 -39.75 14.73
N GLY A 300 13.98 -38.86 13.75
CA GLY A 300 12.74 -38.15 13.41
C GLY A 300 11.89 -38.84 12.35
N ILE A 301 10.80 -38.18 11.98
CA ILE A 301 9.96 -38.61 10.86
C ILE A 301 10.67 -38.23 9.55
N LYS A 302 10.75 -39.18 8.64
CA LYS A 302 11.36 -38.96 7.32
C LYS A 302 10.32 -38.57 6.30
N GLU A 303 10.59 -37.52 5.55
CA GLU A 303 9.73 -37.05 4.49
C GLU A 303 10.52 -36.46 3.33
N THR A 304 9.94 -36.49 2.14
CA THR A 304 10.44 -35.78 0.97
C THR A 304 9.52 -34.61 0.70
N LEU A 305 10.05 -33.41 0.70
CA LEU A 305 9.36 -32.19 0.28
C LEU A 305 9.78 -31.84 -1.13
N ILE A 306 8.82 -31.36 -1.91
CA ILE A 306 9.05 -30.93 -3.29
C ILE A 306 9.03 -29.40 -3.32
N GLU A 307 9.94 -28.83 -4.08
CA GLU A 307 10.02 -27.37 -4.29
C GLU A 307 8.66 -26.80 -4.70
N GLY A 308 8.21 -25.73 -4.00
CA GLY A 308 6.91 -25.11 -4.20
C GLY A 308 5.73 -25.78 -3.50
N GLU A 309 5.89 -26.96 -2.90
CA GLU A 309 4.89 -27.58 -2.02
C GLU A 309 4.90 -26.91 -0.64
N LYS A 310 3.78 -26.29 -0.26
CA LYS A 310 3.64 -25.65 1.06
C LYS A 310 3.08 -26.63 2.11
N LYS A 311 3.43 -27.90 2.05
CA LYS A 311 2.87 -28.95 2.89
C LYS A 311 3.07 -28.72 4.39
N MET A 312 4.19 -28.12 4.79
CA MET A 312 4.54 -27.83 6.19
C MET A 312 4.53 -26.33 6.52
N GLY A 313 4.01 -25.49 5.62
CA GLY A 313 4.04 -24.04 5.73
C GLY A 313 5.10 -23.39 4.86
N LEU A 314 4.93 -22.09 4.63
CA LEU A 314 5.84 -21.31 3.79
C LEU A 314 7.22 -21.15 4.43
N GLU A 315 7.23 -20.88 5.75
CA GLU A 315 8.44 -20.65 6.52
C GLU A 315 9.37 -21.89 6.53
N VAL A 316 8.76 -23.08 6.60
CA VAL A 316 9.49 -24.36 6.52
C VAL A 316 10.10 -24.53 5.14
N GLN A 317 9.34 -24.23 4.09
CA GLN A 317 9.81 -24.34 2.71
C GLN A 317 11.00 -23.39 2.46
N GLU A 318 10.88 -22.12 2.82
CA GLU A 318 11.94 -21.12 2.66
C GLU A 318 13.21 -21.49 3.44
N ALA A 319 13.05 -21.99 4.66
CA ALA A 319 14.18 -22.41 5.48
C ALA A 319 14.96 -23.59 4.87
N ILE A 320 14.23 -24.55 4.27
CA ILE A 320 14.85 -25.74 3.62
C ILE A 320 15.54 -25.33 2.33
N GLU A 321 14.94 -24.47 1.53
CA GLU A 321 15.52 -24.00 0.26
C GLU A 321 16.87 -23.30 0.48
N GLY A 322 16.99 -22.54 1.58
CA GLY A 322 18.21 -21.85 1.98
C GLY A 322 19.28 -22.71 2.68
N ALA A 323 18.93 -23.94 3.09
CA ALA A 323 19.82 -24.81 3.87
C ALA A 323 20.77 -25.62 3.03
N ASN A 324 21.90 -26.05 3.64
CA ASN A 324 22.81 -27.02 3.09
C ASN A 324 22.52 -28.43 3.60
N VAL A 325 22.90 -29.42 2.84
CA VAL A 325 22.78 -30.84 3.25
C VAL A 325 23.55 -31.06 4.55
N GLY A 326 22.89 -31.64 5.53
CA GLY A 326 23.41 -31.87 6.87
C GLY A 326 23.02 -30.79 7.89
N ASP A 327 22.52 -29.65 7.45
CA ASP A 327 22.08 -28.59 8.36
C ASP A 327 20.85 -29.02 9.15
N THR A 328 20.88 -28.72 10.44
CA THR A 328 19.70 -28.79 11.33
C THR A 328 19.14 -27.37 11.44
N ILE A 329 17.89 -27.20 11.10
CA ILE A 329 17.22 -25.89 11.06
C ILE A 329 16.62 -25.59 12.44
N ASN A 330 16.78 -24.35 12.88
CA ASN A 330 16.18 -23.86 14.13
C ASN A 330 14.67 -24.14 14.16
N PRO A 331 14.07 -24.32 15.35
CA PRO A 331 12.63 -24.54 15.47
C PRO A 331 11.82 -23.50 14.72
N ILE A 332 10.95 -23.94 13.84
CA ILE A 332 10.04 -23.09 13.06
C ILE A 332 8.65 -23.22 13.63
N LYS A 333 8.01 -22.10 13.93
CA LYS A 333 6.63 -22.09 14.41
C LYS A 333 5.68 -22.45 13.27
N THR A 334 4.76 -23.39 13.52
CA THR A 334 3.71 -23.80 12.59
C THR A 334 2.35 -23.67 13.26
N ALA A 335 1.27 -24.00 12.56
CA ALA A 335 -0.09 -23.93 13.11
C ALA A 335 -0.30 -24.84 14.34
N ASP A 336 0.41 -25.98 14.40
CA ASP A 336 0.21 -27.00 15.44
C ASP A 336 1.30 -26.99 16.54
N GLY A 337 2.27 -26.08 16.46
CA GLY A 337 3.40 -25.97 17.39
C GLY A 337 4.71 -25.65 16.68
N TYR A 338 5.78 -26.37 16.98
CA TYR A 338 7.10 -26.14 16.41
C TYR A 338 7.60 -27.37 15.65
N VAL A 339 8.26 -27.15 14.53
CA VAL A 339 8.93 -28.16 13.75
C VAL A 339 10.44 -27.93 13.81
N VAL A 340 11.18 -29.00 14.16
CA VAL A 340 12.63 -29.06 14.09
C VAL A 340 12.98 -30.04 12.99
N LEU A 341 13.81 -29.65 12.05
CA LEU A 341 14.13 -30.49 10.91
C LEU A 341 15.63 -30.46 10.56
N LYS A 342 16.09 -31.55 9.94
CA LYS A 342 17.41 -31.71 9.38
C LYS A 342 17.29 -32.03 7.88
N LEU A 343 18.02 -31.29 7.07
CA LEU A 343 18.12 -31.56 5.64
C LEU A 343 19.09 -32.71 5.41
N VAL A 344 18.58 -33.86 4.98
CA VAL A 344 19.35 -35.09 4.78
C VAL A 344 19.95 -35.14 3.39
N GLU A 345 19.16 -34.78 2.38
CA GLU A 345 19.57 -34.79 0.99
C GLU A 345 18.84 -33.70 0.22
N LYS A 346 19.52 -33.08 -0.73
CA LYS A 346 18.95 -32.08 -1.64
C LYS A 346 19.23 -32.53 -3.06
N LYS A 347 18.19 -32.90 -3.79
CA LYS A 347 18.27 -33.17 -5.22
C LYS A 347 17.90 -31.88 -5.96
N PRO A 348 18.82 -31.30 -6.72
CA PRO A 348 18.53 -30.08 -7.45
C PRO A 348 17.50 -30.33 -8.54
N GLN A 349 16.91 -29.27 -9.04
CA GLN A 349 16.10 -29.31 -10.26
C GLN A 349 16.85 -30.02 -11.36
N SER A 350 16.17 -30.86 -12.10
CA SER A 350 16.74 -31.58 -13.23
C SER A 350 15.85 -31.52 -14.46
N GLN A 351 16.48 -31.62 -15.63
CA GLN A 351 15.80 -31.55 -16.92
C GLN A 351 14.85 -32.74 -17.11
N LYS A 352 13.57 -32.47 -17.41
CA LYS A 352 12.63 -33.49 -17.87
C LYS A 352 13.06 -34.05 -19.23
N THR A 353 12.90 -35.33 -19.42
CA THR A 353 13.04 -35.92 -20.77
C THR A 353 11.93 -35.42 -21.69
N TYR A 354 12.11 -35.54 -22.99
CA TYR A 354 11.05 -35.17 -23.93
C TYR A 354 9.76 -35.94 -23.65
N GLU A 355 9.84 -37.24 -23.38
CA GLU A 355 8.67 -38.07 -23.10
C GLU A 355 7.91 -37.61 -21.85
N ASP A 356 8.61 -37.20 -20.81
CA ASP A 356 8.01 -36.72 -19.57
C ASP A 356 7.43 -35.30 -19.71
N ALA A 357 8.02 -34.47 -20.58
CA ALA A 357 7.60 -33.09 -20.83
C ALA A 357 6.59 -32.94 -21.99
N LYS A 358 6.37 -34.00 -22.77
CA LYS A 358 5.66 -33.94 -24.06
C LYS A 358 4.26 -33.32 -23.99
N GLU A 359 3.44 -33.73 -23.02
CA GLU A 359 2.09 -33.21 -22.88
C GLU A 359 2.07 -31.79 -22.39
N GLU A 360 2.99 -31.44 -21.49
CA GLU A 360 3.20 -30.07 -21.01
C GLU A 360 3.69 -29.16 -22.14
N ALA A 361 4.70 -29.63 -22.91
CA ALA A 361 5.22 -28.90 -24.07
C ALA A 361 4.14 -28.72 -25.17
N ARG A 362 3.30 -29.72 -25.38
CA ARG A 362 2.17 -29.65 -26.30
C ARG A 362 1.19 -28.55 -25.85
N ALA A 363 0.80 -28.54 -24.58
CA ALA A 363 -0.15 -27.57 -24.05
C ALA A 363 0.38 -26.13 -24.18
N LEU A 364 1.64 -25.90 -23.81
CA LEU A 364 2.30 -24.60 -23.92
C LEU A 364 2.47 -24.16 -25.38
N LEU A 365 2.83 -25.09 -26.28
CA LEU A 365 2.93 -24.79 -27.71
C LEU A 365 1.56 -24.41 -28.30
N ILE A 366 0.51 -25.13 -27.97
CA ILE A 366 -0.88 -24.84 -28.39
C ILE A 366 -1.24 -23.41 -27.92
N GLN A 367 -0.97 -23.07 -26.67
CA GLN A 367 -1.24 -21.75 -26.14
C GLN A 367 -0.50 -20.66 -26.93
N LYS A 368 0.80 -20.84 -27.16
CA LYS A 368 1.63 -19.93 -27.94
C LYS A 368 1.13 -19.78 -29.38
N LEU A 369 0.72 -20.87 -30.01
CA LEU A 369 0.17 -20.86 -31.38
C LEU A 369 -1.17 -20.10 -31.44
N LYS A 370 -2.04 -20.24 -30.42
CA LYS A 370 -3.27 -19.47 -30.31
C LYS A 370 -2.99 -17.97 -30.19
N GLU A 371 -2.08 -17.59 -29.30
CA GLU A 371 -1.67 -16.20 -29.09
C GLU A 371 -1.10 -15.57 -30.40
N ASN A 372 -0.19 -16.27 -31.05
CA ASN A 372 0.36 -15.81 -32.31
C ASN A 372 -0.71 -15.64 -33.39
N LYS A 373 -1.65 -16.59 -33.47
CA LYS A 373 -2.69 -16.59 -34.49
C LYS A 373 -3.70 -15.47 -34.31
N ILE A 374 -4.12 -15.14 -33.08
CA ILE A 374 -5.02 -14.00 -32.90
C ILE A 374 -4.34 -12.66 -33.22
N VAL A 375 -3.05 -12.54 -32.90
CA VAL A 375 -2.26 -11.35 -33.28
C VAL A 375 -2.15 -11.22 -34.81
N GLU A 376 -1.88 -12.32 -35.49
CA GLU A 376 -1.83 -12.37 -36.97
C GLU A 376 -3.17 -11.95 -37.58
N LEU A 377 -4.28 -12.57 -37.12
CA LEU A 377 -5.63 -12.23 -37.59
C LEU A 377 -6.01 -10.78 -37.36
N ALA A 378 -5.63 -10.23 -36.19
CA ALA A 378 -5.86 -8.82 -35.89
C ALA A 378 -5.05 -7.88 -36.77
N LYS A 379 -3.76 -8.18 -37.03
CA LYS A 379 -2.91 -7.44 -37.95
C LYS A 379 -3.40 -7.50 -39.40
N GLU A 380 -3.83 -8.68 -39.84
CA GLU A 380 -4.39 -8.89 -41.17
C GLU A 380 -5.68 -8.08 -41.37
N ALA A 381 -6.57 -8.09 -40.34
CA ALA A 381 -7.78 -7.29 -40.36
C ALA A 381 -7.47 -5.79 -40.45
N VAL A 382 -6.46 -5.27 -39.76
CA VAL A 382 -6.05 -3.87 -39.81
C VAL A 382 -5.51 -3.51 -41.22
N SER A 383 -4.74 -4.40 -41.81
CA SER A 383 -4.09 -4.13 -43.11
C SER A 383 -5.04 -4.25 -44.31
N GLN A 384 -5.86 -5.29 -44.33
CA GLN A 384 -6.74 -5.62 -45.46
C GLN A 384 -8.16 -5.05 -45.31
N GLY A 385 -8.52 -4.58 -44.11
CA GLY A 385 -9.89 -4.27 -43.71
C GLY A 385 -10.68 -5.51 -43.34
N PHE A 386 -11.83 -5.31 -42.72
CA PHE A 386 -12.66 -6.40 -42.25
C PHE A 386 -14.15 -6.05 -42.28
N LYS A 387 -14.97 -7.07 -42.37
CA LYS A 387 -16.41 -6.97 -42.06
C LYS A 387 -16.56 -7.07 -40.54
N GLY A 388 -16.85 -5.93 -39.91
CA GLY A 388 -17.06 -5.84 -38.45
C GLY A 388 -18.49 -5.51 -38.09
N GLU A 389 -18.80 -5.58 -36.82
CA GLU A 389 -20.04 -5.11 -36.24
C GLU A 389 -19.96 -3.58 -36.10
N ASP A 390 -20.97 -2.84 -36.60
CA ASP A 390 -21.12 -1.40 -36.40
C ASP A 390 -21.67 -1.20 -34.98
N VAL A 391 -20.87 -0.61 -34.10
CA VAL A 391 -21.24 -0.35 -32.69
C VAL A 391 -21.76 1.08 -32.51
N GLY A 392 -21.88 1.84 -33.59
CA GLY A 392 -22.34 3.21 -33.59
C GLY A 392 -21.27 4.20 -33.11
N TYR A 393 -21.74 5.36 -32.63
CA TYR A 393 -20.84 6.38 -32.09
C TYR A 393 -20.49 6.09 -30.63
N VAL A 394 -19.21 6.07 -30.35
CA VAL A 394 -18.64 5.89 -29.01
C VAL A 394 -17.88 7.13 -28.58
N ASP A 395 -17.90 7.44 -27.29
CA ASP A 395 -17.13 8.51 -26.68
C ASP A 395 -16.58 8.05 -25.31
N ILE A 396 -15.65 8.84 -24.76
CA ILE A 396 -14.97 8.54 -23.50
C ILE A 396 -15.91 8.48 -22.29
N MET A 397 -17.09 9.06 -22.40
CA MET A 397 -18.08 9.15 -21.29
C MET A 397 -19.14 8.05 -21.36
N GLN A 398 -19.31 7.42 -22.50
CA GLN A 398 -20.27 6.34 -22.67
C GLN A 398 -19.57 4.98 -22.58
N PHE A 399 -19.44 4.47 -21.37
CA PHE A 399 -19.02 3.10 -21.09
C PHE A 399 -20.18 2.09 -21.23
N SER A 400 -20.87 2.09 -22.35
CA SER A 400 -21.73 0.95 -22.67
C SER A 400 -20.81 -0.22 -23.06
N SER A 401 -21.03 -1.40 -22.48
CA SER A 401 -20.30 -2.59 -22.89
C SER A 401 -20.52 -2.86 -24.38
N LEU A 402 -19.42 -2.93 -25.12
CA LEU A 402 -19.46 -3.33 -26.52
C LEU A 402 -19.86 -4.80 -26.57
N LYS A 403 -20.74 -5.15 -27.51
CA LYS A 403 -21.26 -6.52 -27.60
C LYS A 403 -20.14 -7.56 -27.73
N GLY A 404 -20.12 -8.54 -26.86
CA GLY A 404 -19.09 -9.58 -26.77
C GLY A 404 -17.86 -9.22 -25.92
N LEU A 405 -17.86 -8.03 -25.30
CA LEU A 405 -16.82 -7.58 -24.38
C LEU A 405 -17.47 -7.19 -23.05
N ASP A 406 -16.72 -7.38 -21.96
CA ASP A 406 -17.13 -6.83 -20.66
C ASP A 406 -16.86 -5.33 -20.57
N THR A 407 -17.19 -4.70 -19.43
CA THR A 407 -17.02 -3.25 -19.23
C THR A 407 -15.56 -2.82 -19.27
N GLN A 408 -14.65 -3.60 -18.69
CA GLN A 408 -13.22 -3.30 -18.65
C GLN A 408 -12.57 -3.48 -20.02
N GLU A 409 -12.91 -4.56 -20.71
CA GLU A 409 -12.48 -4.83 -22.08
C GLU A 409 -12.95 -3.70 -23.03
N SER A 410 -14.23 -3.32 -22.92
CA SER A 410 -14.83 -2.24 -23.72
C SER A 410 -14.12 -0.91 -23.46
N GLY A 411 -13.84 -0.56 -22.20
CA GLY A 411 -13.10 0.63 -21.83
C GLY A 411 -11.69 0.66 -22.44
N SER A 412 -11.00 -0.48 -22.45
CA SER A 412 -9.67 -0.62 -23.06
C SER A 412 -9.69 -0.40 -24.59
N VAL A 413 -10.71 -0.91 -25.28
CA VAL A 413 -10.90 -0.68 -26.72
C VAL A 413 -11.17 0.78 -27.00
N ILE A 414 -12.13 1.38 -26.28
CA ILE A 414 -12.49 2.80 -26.47
C ILE A 414 -11.29 3.72 -26.19
N ALA A 415 -10.54 3.48 -25.10
CA ALA A 415 -9.33 4.25 -24.81
C ALA A 415 -8.29 4.16 -25.94
N LYS A 416 -8.12 2.99 -26.54
CA LYS A 416 -7.21 2.81 -27.68
C LYS A 416 -7.70 3.51 -28.94
N VAL A 417 -8.99 3.44 -29.23
CA VAL A 417 -9.63 4.12 -30.37
C VAL A 417 -9.40 5.63 -30.26
N LEU A 418 -9.76 6.22 -29.12
CA LEU A 418 -9.65 7.68 -28.92
C LEU A 418 -8.22 8.21 -28.93
N THR A 419 -7.23 7.34 -28.66
CA THR A 419 -5.80 7.69 -28.73
C THR A 419 -5.12 7.25 -30.03
N SER A 420 -5.87 6.63 -30.95
CA SER A 420 -5.31 6.14 -32.21
C SER A 420 -5.01 7.29 -33.16
N LYS A 421 -3.83 7.22 -33.77
CA LYS A 421 -3.41 8.15 -34.87
C LYS A 421 -3.81 7.65 -36.25
N THR A 422 -4.40 6.45 -36.32
CA THR A 422 -4.80 5.81 -37.58
C THR A 422 -6.27 5.38 -37.48
N PRO A 423 -7.00 5.39 -38.61
CA PRO A 423 -8.41 4.99 -38.58
C PRO A 423 -8.64 3.50 -38.29
N ARG A 424 -7.59 2.69 -38.35
CA ARG A 424 -7.63 1.26 -38.03
C ARG A 424 -6.57 0.88 -37.02
N GLY A 425 -6.90 -0.05 -36.15
CA GLY A 425 -5.99 -0.57 -35.15
C GLY A 425 -6.52 -1.84 -34.52
N TYR A 426 -5.78 -2.37 -33.56
CA TYR A 426 -6.25 -3.46 -32.72
C TYR A 426 -5.80 -3.33 -31.28
N VAL A 427 -6.49 -4.02 -30.40
CA VAL A 427 -6.21 -4.09 -28.95
C VAL A 427 -6.14 -5.56 -28.56
N MET A 428 -5.13 -5.93 -27.78
CA MET A 428 -5.04 -7.25 -27.14
C MET A 428 -5.72 -7.19 -25.77
N LEU A 429 -6.60 -8.14 -25.49
CA LEU A 429 -7.39 -8.25 -24.27
C LEU A 429 -7.29 -9.71 -23.73
N GLY A 430 -6.12 -10.05 -23.16
CA GLY A 430 -5.87 -11.43 -22.73
C GLY A 430 -6.02 -12.42 -23.86
N GLU A 431 -7.08 -13.26 -23.79
CA GLU A 431 -7.36 -14.30 -24.81
C GLU A 431 -8.12 -13.79 -26.05
N LYS A 432 -8.37 -12.49 -26.14
CA LYS A 432 -9.05 -11.85 -27.25
C LYS A 432 -8.18 -10.81 -27.92
N ALA A 433 -8.40 -10.58 -29.22
CA ALA A 433 -7.93 -9.41 -29.94
C ALA A 433 -9.13 -8.72 -30.58
N VAL A 434 -9.21 -7.40 -30.48
CA VAL A 434 -10.27 -6.59 -31.07
C VAL A 434 -9.66 -5.69 -32.11
N ALA A 435 -9.94 -5.97 -33.40
CA ALA A 435 -9.64 -5.03 -34.47
C ALA A 435 -10.76 -3.99 -34.54
N PHE A 436 -10.38 -2.73 -34.76
CA PHE A 436 -11.30 -1.62 -34.90
C PHE A 436 -11.04 -0.81 -36.16
N GLU A 437 -12.10 -0.21 -36.69
CA GLU A 437 -12.05 0.77 -37.77
C GLU A 437 -12.94 1.96 -37.41
N ILE A 438 -12.36 3.17 -37.46
CA ILE A 438 -13.06 4.44 -37.31
C ILE A 438 -13.59 4.84 -38.67
N ASP A 439 -14.93 4.77 -38.84
CA ASP A 439 -15.61 5.06 -40.10
C ASP A 439 -15.77 6.58 -40.30
N SER A 440 -16.15 7.28 -39.25
CA SER A 440 -16.28 8.73 -39.23
C SER A 440 -16.18 9.27 -37.82
N GLN A 441 -15.90 10.57 -37.73
CA GLN A 441 -15.80 11.27 -36.44
C GLN A 441 -16.74 12.48 -36.47
N LYS A 442 -17.37 12.77 -35.33
CA LYS A 442 -18.17 13.97 -35.12
C LYS A 442 -17.91 14.58 -33.76
N ILE A 443 -18.25 15.86 -33.64
CA ILE A 443 -18.20 16.59 -32.39
C ILE A 443 -19.60 16.65 -31.81
N LYS A 444 -19.74 16.28 -30.52
CA LYS A 444 -20.97 16.40 -29.76
C LYS A 444 -21.15 17.85 -29.33
N GLU A 445 -22.23 18.48 -29.78
CA GLU A 445 -22.44 19.91 -29.55
C GLU A 445 -22.72 20.24 -28.09
N ASN A 446 -23.40 19.35 -27.35
CA ASN A 446 -23.80 19.57 -25.96
C ASN A 446 -23.27 18.47 -25.04
N LEU A 447 -22.46 18.86 -24.07
CA LEU A 447 -22.07 17.99 -22.95
C LEU A 447 -23.10 18.13 -21.81
N PRO A 448 -23.30 17.05 -21.02
CA PRO A 448 -24.11 17.13 -19.79
C PRO A 448 -23.54 18.19 -18.84
N GLN A 449 -24.41 19.00 -18.21
CA GLN A 449 -24.01 20.06 -17.28
C GLN A 449 -23.16 19.52 -16.11
N GLU A 450 -23.45 18.31 -15.68
CA GLU A 450 -22.65 17.63 -14.64
C GLU A 450 -21.22 17.34 -15.09
N ALA A 451 -21.04 16.90 -16.33
CA ALA A 451 -19.71 16.66 -16.93
C ALA A 451 -18.91 17.97 -17.02
N ILE A 452 -19.57 19.06 -17.41
CA ILE A 452 -18.93 20.39 -17.47
C ILE A 452 -18.47 20.82 -16.07
N ARG A 453 -19.33 20.71 -15.07
CA ARG A 453 -19.01 21.09 -13.69
C ARG A 453 -17.88 20.23 -13.10
N ASN A 454 -17.94 18.93 -13.27
CA ASN A 454 -16.90 18.02 -12.79
C ASN A 454 -15.54 18.31 -13.45
N SER A 455 -15.54 18.61 -14.75
CA SER A 455 -14.32 18.97 -15.47
C SER A 455 -13.73 20.31 -15.02
N GLU A 456 -14.57 21.30 -14.69
CA GLU A 456 -14.11 22.56 -14.10
C GLU A 456 -13.42 22.35 -12.74
N GLU A 457 -14.00 21.51 -11.89
CA GLU A 457 -13.42 21.16 -10.59
C GLU A 457 -12.08 20.43 -10.76
N ILE A 458 -12.02 19.47 -11.68
CA ILE A 458 -10.77 18.73 -12.00
C ILE A 458 -9.71 19.68 -12.56
N LEU A 459 -10.06 20.51 -13.53
CA LEU A 459 -9.12 21.47 -14.11
C LEU A 459 -8.58 22.46 -13.07
N LYS A 460 -9.46 22.95 -12.19
CA LYS A 460 -9.06 23.80 -11.07
C LYS A 460 -8.09 23.09 -10.16
N MET A 461 -8.39 21.86 -9.78
CA MET A 461 -7.53 21.04 -8.93
C MET A 461 -6.14 20.83 -9.58
N PHE A 462 -6.07 20.52 -10.86
CA PHE A 462 -4.79 20.40 -11.59
C PHE A 462 -4.00 21.71 -11.59
N LYS A 463 -4.67 22.83 -11.86
CA LYS A 463 -4.02 24.15 -11.82
C LYS A 463 -3.47 24.48 -10.45
N ASP A 464 -4.26 24.25 -9.40
CA ASP A 464 -3.84 24.46 -8.02
C ASP A 464 -2.64 23.57 -7.63
N GLN A 465 -2.62 22.32 -8.09
CA GLN A 465 -1.48 21.42 -7.87
C GLN A 465 -0.24 21.89 -8.63
N MET A 466 -0.38 22.29 -9.90
CA MET A 466 0.75 22.82 -10.67
C MET A 466 1.33 24.08 -10.05
N ILE A 467 0.48 25.01 -9.61
CA ILE A 467 0.93 26.24 -8.95
C ILE A 467 1.68 25.91 -7.64
N LYS A 468 1.12 25.03 -6.83
CA LYS A 468 1.79 24.59 -5.59
C LYS A 468 3.15 23.98 -5.91
N LYS A 469 3.23 23.08 -6.89
CA LYS A 469 4.49 22.43 -7.28
C LYS A 469 5.53 23.46 -7.74
N GLU A 470 5.16 24.39 -8.61
CA GLU A 470 6.09 25.41 -9.10
C GLU A 470 6.47 26.41 -8.00
N PHE A 471 5.55 26.73 -7.09
CA PHE A 471 5.82 27.58 -5.94
C PHE A 471 6.84 26.91 -4.99
N PHE A 472 6.64 25.65 -4.61
CA PHE A 472 7.62 24.96 -3.79
C PHE A 472 8.98 24.81 -4.47
N LYS A 473 9.00 24.51 -5.76
CA LYS A 473 10.24 24.47 -6.56
C LYS A 473 10.95 25.82 -6.58
N TYR A 474 10.22 26.94 -6.66
CA TYR A 474 10.78 28.27 -6.51
C TYR A 474 11.39 28.46 -5.13
N LEU A 475 10.70 28.06 -4.07
CA LEU A 475 11.21 28.18 -2.69
C LEU A 475 12.45 27.31 -2.46
N GLU A 476 12.50 26.09 -2.99
CA GLU A 476 13.64 25.18 -2.94
C GLU A 476 14.88 25.77 -3.63
N ASN A 477 14.68 26.43 -4.75
CA ASN A 477 15.78 27.14 -5.44
C ASN A 477 16.24 28.39 -4.71
N LYS A 478 15.33 29.05 -3.98
CA LYS A 478 15.61 30.29 -3.26
C LYS A 478 16.27 30.03 -1.90
N TYR A 479 15.81 29.04 -1.16
CA TYR A 479 16.31 28.71 0.17
C TYR A 479 17.13 27.44 0.14
N LYS A 480 18.41 27.54 0.50
CA LYS A 480 19.32 26.39 0.52
C LYS A 480 18.83 25.33 1.52
N ILE A 481 18.63 24.13 1.03
CA ILE A 481 18.29 22.97 1.85
C ILE A 481 19.56 22.16 2.10
N THR A 482 19.84 21.86 3.37
CA THR A 482 20.96 21.01 3.77
C THR A 482 20.42 19.95 4.72
N GLN A 483 20.43 18.71 4.27
CA GLN A 483 20.07 17.54 5.10
C GLN A 483 21.30 17.18 5.95
N LEU A 484 21.13 17.10 7.27
CA LEU A 484 22.22 16.89 8.22
C LEU A 484 22.31 15.46 8.75
N LYS A 485 21.24 14.67 8.63
CA LYS A 485 21.20 13.26 8.99
C LYS A 485 20.71 12.41 7.82
N THR A 486 21.31 11.25 7.60
CA THR A 486 20.77 10.19 6.74
C THR A 486 19.75 9.43 7.59
N LEU A 487 18.49 9.38 7.16
CA LEU A 487 17.38 8.73 7.85
C LEU A 487 17.36 7.22 7.61
#